data_227a23ee4203a1ee2123099b04bad0d2
#
_entry.id   227a23ee4203a1ee2123099b04bad0d2
#
_cell.length_a   1.000
_cell.length_b   1.000
_cell.length_c   1.000
_cell.angle_alpha   90.00
_cell.angle_beta   90.00
_cell.angle_gamma   90.00
#
_symmetry.space_group_name_H-M   'P 1'
#
loop_
_entity.id
_entity.type
_entity.pdbx_description
1 polymer ?
#
loop_
_entity_poly.entity_id
_entity_poly.type
_entity_poly.pdbx_seq_one_letter_code
_entity_poly.pdbx_strand_id
1 'polypeptide(L)'
;ASLVGSEMCIETDALQFVGNPYVYGGSSLTNGTDCSGFVMSVYANFGVSLPHSSSADRSQGSAVDGLANAQAGDLICYSGHVALYIGNGQIVHASTAKTGIIVSNADYKKVLAVRRIF
;
A
#
# COMPACT_ATOMS: atom_id res chain seq x y z
N ALA A 1 23.57 1.48 0.18
CA ALA A 1 23.18 1.43 0.16
C ALA A 1 22.46 0.99 0.12
N SER A 2 22.49 0.56 0.41
CA SER A 2 21.69 0.47 0.21
C SER A 2 20.88 1.43 0.06
N LEU A 3 20.70 1.66 -0.93
CA LEU A 3 19.86 2.66 -1.29
C LEU A 3 18.48 2.42 -0.86
N VAL A 4 18.12 1.18 -0.87
CA VAL A 4 16.83 0.78 -0.35
C VAL A 4 16.76 1.16 1.10
N GLY A 5 15.73 1.82 1.49
CA GLY A 5 15.54 2.26 2.84
C GLY A 5 16.25 3.54 3.19
N SER A 6 17.27 3.92 2.45
CA SER A 6 17.96 5.18 2.73
C SER A 6 17.73 6.21 1.65
N GLU A 7 17.69 5.78 0.39
CA GLU A 7 17.55 6.73 -0.72
C GLU A 7 16.31 6.47 -1.56
N MET A 8 15.87 5.22 -1.67
CA MET A 8 14.62 4.91 -2.36
C MET A 8 13.50 4.90 -1.34
N CYS A 9 12.59 5.84 -1.45
CA CYS A 9 11.40 5.86 -0.60
C CYS A 9 10.44 4.76 -1.02
N ILE A 10 9.69 4.23 -0.06
CA ILE A 10 8.77 3.14 -0.35
C ILE A 10 7.67 3.56 -1.33
N GLU A 11 7.20 4.80 -1.25
CA GLU A 11 6.20 5.30 -2.20
C GLU A 11 6.77 5.39 -3.61
N THR A 12 8.06 5.74 -3.76
CA THR A 12 8.70 5.79 -5.07
C THR A 12 8.80 4.40 -5.67
N ASP A 13 9.16 3.41 -4.86
CA ASP A 13 9.20 2.03 -5.31
C ASP A 13 7.82 1.56 -5.74
N ALA A 14 6.81 1.84 -4.93
CA ALA A 14 5.44 1.43 -5.23
C ALA A 14 4.91 2.03 -6.53
N LEU A 15 5.24 3.29 -6.80
CA LEU A 15 4.77 3.99 -8.00
C LEU A 15 5.30 3.40 -9.29
N GLN A 16 6.41 2.66 -9.25
CA GLN A 16 6.93 1.99 -10.44
C GLN A 16 5.97 0.96 -11.01
N PHE A 17 5.06 0.46 -10.19
CA PHE A 17 4.17 -0.63 -10.59
C PHE A 17 2.79 -0.16 -11.06
N VAL A 18 2.54 1.15 -11.08
CA VAL A 18 1.30 1.71 -11.60
C VAL A 18 1.10 1.25 -13.05
N GLY A 19 -0.10 0.76 -13.35
CA GLY A 19 -0.41 0.22 -14.67
C GLY A 19 -0.33 -1.30 -14.76
N ASN A 20 0.27 -1.96 -13.78
CA ASN A 20 0.37 -3.41 -13.78
C ASN A 20 -0.95 -4.03 -13.30
N PRO A 21 -1.20 -5.31 -13.65
CA PRO A 21 -2.53 -5.89 -13.49
C PRO A 21 -2.89 -6.21 -12.05
N TYR A 22 -4.20 -6.23 -11.79
CA TYR A 22 -4.78 -6.75 -10.55
C TYR A 22 -5.20 -8.19 -10.77
N VAL A 23 -4.85 -9.07 -9.82
CA VAL A 23 -5.34 -10.46 -9.80
C VAL A 23 -5.73 -10.80 -8.37
N TYR A 24 -6.97 -11.21 -8.16
CA TYR A 24 -7.47 -11.59 -6.83
C TYR A 24 -6.62 -12.74 -6.28
N GLY A 25 -6.13 -12.56 -5.04
CA GLY A 25 -5.25 -13.54 -4.42
C GLY A 25 -3.80 -13.50 -4.89
N GLY A 26 -3.49 -12.65 -5.87
CA GLY A 26 -2.14 -12.54 -6.40
C GLY A 26 -1.24 -11.67 -5.56
N SER A 27 0.07 -11.87 -5.71
CA SER A 27 1.08 -11.09 -5.01
C SER A 27 2.26 -10.73 -5.90
N SER A 28 2.10 -10.80 -7.21
CA SER A 28 3.15 -10.43 -8.16
C SER A 28 2.98 -8.98 -8.57
N LEU A 29 3.98 -8.15 -8.29
CA LEU A 29 3.94 -6.72 -8.62
C LEU A 29 3.87 -6.46 -10.12
N THR A 30 4.29 -7.42 -10.94
CA THR A 30 4.34 -7.26 -12.39
C THR A 30 3.27 -8.07 -13.12
N ASN A 31 2.90 -9.24 -12.58
CA ASN A 31 2.01 -10.17 -13.28
C ASN A 31 0.60 -10.24 -12.69
N GLY A 32 0.38 -9.60 -11.55
CA GLY A 32 -0.94 -9.53 -10.94
C GLY A 32 -0.91 -9.64 -9.44
N THR A 33 -1.49 -8.66 -8.77
CA THR A 33 -1.58 -8.63 -7.31
C THR A 33 -2.91 -8.05 -6.90
N ASP A 34 -3.40 -8.44 -5.71
CA ASP A 34 -4.54 -7.78 -5.09
C ASP A 34 -4.05 -6.68 -4.15
N CYS A 35 -4.97 -6.05 -3.40
CA CYS A 35 -4.63 -4.88 -2.58
C CYS A 35 -3.62 -5.21 -1.49
N SER A 36 -3.85 -6.26 -0.72
CA SER A 36 -2.94 -6.64 0.36
C SER A 36 -1.67 -7.28 -0.18
N GLY A 37 -1.76 -8.00 -1.30
CA GLY A 37 -0.58 -8.54 -1.98
C GLY A 37 0.34 -7.45 -2.47
N PHE A 38 -0.21 -6.34 -2.93
CA PHE A 38 0.56 -5.19 -3.39
C PHE A 38 1.40 -4.60 -2.24
N VAL A 39 0.76 -4.25 -1.12
CA VAL A 39 1.51 -3.67 0.01
C VAL A 39 2.47 -4.68 0.62
N MET A 40 2.08 -5.96 0.68
CA MET A 40 2.95 -7.03 1.17
C MET A 40 4.22 -7.11 0.33
N SER A 41 4.09 -7.12 -1.00
CA SER A 41 5.22 -7.29 -1.91
C SER A 41 6.10 -6.06 -1.96
N VAL A 42 5.52 -4.87 -1.91
CA VAL A 42 6.30 -3.63 -1.85
C VAL A 42 7.14 -3.59 -0.58
N TYR A 43 6.53 -3.85 0.57
CA TYR A 43 7.26 -3.85 1.84
C TYR A 43 8.29 -4.97 1.92
N ALA A 44 8.04 -6.10 1.26
CA ALA A 44 9.03 -7.19 1.20
C ALA A 44 10.34 -6.74 0.55
N ASN A 45 10.26 -5.84 -0.42
CA ASN A 45 11.45 -5.28 -1.07
C ASN A 45 12.29 -4.44 -0.08
N PHE A 46 11.71 -4.03 1.04
CA PHE A 46 12.38 -3.25 2.07
C PHE A 46 12.67 -4.09 3.32
N GLY A 47 12.55 -5.42 3.21
CA GLY A 47 12.87 -6.32 4.30
C GLY A 47 11.79 -6.44 5.37
N VAL A 48 10.58 -5.97 5.09
CA VAL A 48 9.46 -6.02 6.03
C VAL A 48 8.46 -7.07 5.59
N SER A 49 8.06 -7.93 6.52
CA SER A 49 7.07 -8.98 6.26
C SER A 49 5.70 -8.50 6.72
N LEU A 50 4.75 -8.45 5.79
CA LEU A 50 3.36 -8.12 6.09
C LEU A 50 2.46 -9.28 5.71
N PRO A 51 1.30 -9.43 6.37
CA PRO A 51 0.36 -10.49 6.00
C PRO A 51 -0.31 -10.21 4.66
N HIS A 52 -0.75 -11.27 3.99
CA HIS A 52 -1.53 -11.14 2.77
C HIS A 52 -3.01 -11.08 3.14
N SER A 53 -3.38 -10.01 3.85
CA SER A 53 -4.75 -9.82 4.36
C SER A 53 -4.98 -8.36 4.66
N SER A 54 -5.96 -7.75 3.98
CA SER A 54 -6.29 -6.34 4.23
C SER A 54 -6.84 -6.13 5.64
N SER A 55 -7.56 -7.10 6.19
CA SER A 55 -8.09 -6.97 7.55
C SER A 55 -6.98 -7.10 8.60
N ALA A 56 -6.01 -7.99 8.38
CA ALA A 56 -4.87 -8.13 9.28
C ALA A 56 -3.96 -6.91 9.24
N ASP A 57 -3.88 -6.24 8.10
CA ASP A 57 -3.05 -5.04 7.95
C ASP A 57 -3.50 -3.91 8.88
N ARG A 58 -4.75 -3.91 9.32
CA ARG A 58 -5.27 -2.90 10.25
C ARG A 58 -4.62 -2.96 11.63
N SER A 59 -3.93 -4.04 11.95
CA SER A 59 -3.24 -4.18 13.24
C SER A 59 -1.71 -4.23 13.10
N GLN A 60 -1.17 -3.98 11.94
CA GLN A 60 0.28 -3.99 11.73
C GLN A 60 0.88 -2.63 12.11
N GLY A 61 2.13 -2.65 12.57
CA GLY A 61 2.84 -1.43 12.92
C GLY A 61 2.19 -0.63 14.04
N SER A 62 2.27 0.68 13.95
CA SER A 62 1.73 1.60 14.94
C SER A 62 0.53 2.36 14.39
N ALA A 63 -0.44 2.65 15.26
CA ALA A 63 -1.62 3.42 14.87
C ALA A 63 -1.24 4.88 14.63
N VAL A 64 -1.79 5.46 13.57
CA VAL A 64 -1.69 6.87 13.25
C VAL A 64 -3.07 7.49 13.43
N ASP A 65 -3.13 8.67 14.05
CA ASP A 65 -4.38 9.32 14.40
C ASP A 65 -4.98 10.03 13.19
N GLY A 66 -5.60 9.24 12.33
CA GLY A 66 -6.35 9.74 11.18
C GLY A 66 -5.51 10.05 9.96
N LEU A 67 -6.22 10.23 8.85
CA LEU A 67 -5.62 10.49 7.55
C LEU A 67 -4.81 11.80 7.53
N ALA A 68 -5.24 12.79 8.32
CA ALA A 68 -4.54 14.08 8.36
C ALA A 68 -3.10 13.96 8.87
N ASN A 69 -2.82 12.92 9.64
CA ASN A 69 -1.48 12.66 10.18
C ASN A 69 -0.70 11.61 9.38
N ALA A 70 -1.25 11.13 8.29
CA ALA A 70 -0.59 10.11 7.48
C ALA A 70 0.65 10.68 6.81
N GLN A 71 1.66 9.82 6.66
CA GLN A 71 2.89 10.13 5.97
C GLN A 71 3.12 9.11 4.86
N ALA A 72 3.86 9.51 3.84
CA ALA A 72 4.18 8.60 2.73
C ALA A 72 4.78 7.30 3.28
N GLY A 73 4.28 6.18 2.80
CA GLY A 73 4.64 4.86 3.30
C GLY A 73 3.65 4.26 4.28
N ASP A 74 2.76 5.06 4.87
CA ASP A 74 1.74 4.53 5.78
C ASP A 74 0.73 3.68 5.02
N LEU A 75 0.16 2.68 5.70
CA LEU A 75 -0.94 1.90 5.17
C LEU A 75 -2.25 2.60 5.46
N ILE A 76 -3.10 2.75 4.46
CA ILE A 76 -4.45 3.28 4.62
C ILE A 76 -5.40 2.10 4.47
N CYS A 77 -6.15 1.83 5.54
CA CYS A 77 -7.00 0.65 5.61
C CYS A 77 -8.46 1.03 5.48
N TYR A 78 -9.17 0.31 4.61
CA TYR A 78 -10.59 0.47 4.34
C TYR A 78 -11.30 -0.86 4.60
N SER A 79 -12.62 -0.88 4.55
CA SER A 79 -13.35 -2.13 4.63
C SER A 79 -13.00 -3.00 3.42
N GLY A 80 -12.38 -4.15 3.68
CA GLY A 80 -12.00 -5.10 2.63
C GLY A 80 -10.91 -4.63 1.67
N HIS A 81 -10.14 -3.59 2.06
CA HIS A 81 -9.14 -3.01 1.15
C HIS A 81 -8.01 -2.34 1.94
N VAL A 82 -6.85 -2.26 1.31
CA VAL A 82 -5.69 -1.56 1.87
C VAL A 82 -4.92 -0.88 0.74
N ALA A 83 -4.29 0.24 1.06
CA ALA A 83 -3.53 1.03 0.10
C ALA A 83 -2.28 1.60 0.76
N LEU A 84 -1.37 2.08 -0.06
CA LEU A 84 -0.14 2.72 0.40
C LEU A 84 -0.27 4.24 0.20
N TYR A 85 -0.08 4.99 1.29
CA TYR A 85 -0.15 6.45 1.22
C TYR A 85 1.12 7.00 0.55
N ILE A 86 0.95 7.91 -0.39
CA ILE A 86 2.09 8.50 -1.13
C ILE A 86 2.25 9.99 -0.87
N GLY A 87 1.49 10.54 0.08
CA GLY A 87 1.53 11.96 0.37
C GLY A 87 0.46 12.75 -0.38
N ASN A 88 0.25 13.98 0.03
CA ASN A 88 -0.68 14.91 -0.63
C ASN A 88 -2.11 14.39 -0.75
N GLY A 89 -2.54 13.56 0.19
CA GLY A 89 -3.90 13.03 0.19
C GLY A 89 -4.13 11.92 -0.83
N GLN A 90 -3.08 11.31 -1.36
CA GLN A 90 -3.18 10.29 -2.40
C GLN A 90 -2.63 8.94 -1.96
N ILE A 91 -3.15 7.91 -2.59
CA ILE A 91 -2.72 6.52 -2.37
C ILE A 91 -2.35 5.87 -3.70
N VAL A 92 -1.49 4.85 -3.62
CA VAL A 92 -1.28 3.90 -4.71
C VAL A 92 -1.78 2.55 -4.24
N HIS A 93 -2.55 1.86 -5.08
CA HIS A 93 -3.16 0.59 -4.68
C HIS A 93 -3.52 -0.27 -5.88
N ALA A 94 -3.56 -1.58 -5.67
CA ALA A 94 -4.14 -2.52 -6.62
C ALA A 94 -5.65 -2.48 -6.41
N SER A 95 -6.37 -1.80 -7.29
CA SER A 95 -7.75 -1.43 -7.06
C SER A 95 -8.74 -2.50 -7.53
N THR A 96 -8.82 -2.72 -8.83
CA THR A 96 -9.75 -3.71 -9.41
C THR A 96 -9.09 -4.41 -10.58
N ALA A 97 -9.68 -5.54 -11.00
CA ALA A 97 -9.22 -6.26 -12.19
C ALA A 97 -9.28 -5.37 -13.45
N LYS A 98 -10.18 -4.39 -13.45
CA LYS A 98 -10.36 -3.50 -14.58
C LYS A 98 -9.31 -2.40 -14.63
N THR A 99 -8.88 -1.91 -13.48
CA THR A 99 -7.97 -0.76 -13.40
C THR A 99 -6.52 -1.15 -13.13
N GLY A 100 -6.30 -2.30 -12.47
CA GLY A 100 -4.96 -2.66 -12.01
C GLY A 100 -4.49 -1.77 -10.88
N ILE A 101 -3.18 -1.51 -10.86
CA ILE A 101 -2.55 -0.65 -9.86
C ILE A 101 -2.67 0.79 -10.33
N ILE A 102 -3.29 1.64 -9.50
CA ILE A 102 -3.55 3.05 -9.83
C ILE A 102 -3.28 3.96 -8.64
N VAL A 103 -3.22 5.25 -8.91
CA VAL A 103 -3.20 6.31 -7.89
C VAL A 103 -4.62 6.86 -7.76
N SER A 104 -5.06 7.04 -6.52
CA SER A 104 -6.39 7.57 -6.21
C SER A 104 -6.29 8.54 -5.03
N ASN A 105 -7.37 9.29 -4.77
CA ASN A 105 -7.46 10.07 -3.54
C ASN A 105 -7.65 9.14 -2.35
N ALA A 106 -6.97 9.43 -1.25
CA ALA A 106 -7.02 8.56 -0.06
C ALA A 106 -8.41 8.51 0.58
N ASP A 107 -9.19 9.55 0.41
CA ASP A 107 -10.52 9.65 1.00
C ASP A 107 -11.64 9.18 0.07
N TYR A 108 -11.32 8.48 -1.01
CA TYR A 108 -12.34 7.97 -1.94
C TYR A 108 -13.29 6.96 -1.30
N LYS A 109 -12.88 6.36 -0.18
CA LYS A 109 -13.70 5.48 0.66
C LYS A 109 -13.45 5.86 2.11
N LYS A 110 -14.31 5.39 3.01
CA LYS A 110 -14.14 5.64 4.44
C LYS A 110 -12.87 4.97 4.96
N VAL A 111 -11.97 5.74 5.53
CA VAL A 111 -10.74 5.24 6.14
C VAL A 111 -11.07 4.66 7.51
N LEU A 112 -10.71 3.39 7.72
CA LEU A 112 -10.93 2.70 8.99
C LEU A 112 -9.71 2.77 9.90
N ALA A 113 -8.51 2.79 9.34
CA ALA A 113 -7.28 2.84 10.12
C ALA A 113 -6.14 3.37 9.24
N VAL A 114 -5.18 4.01 9.90
CA VAL A 114 -3.91 4.39 9.28
C VAL A 114 -2.81 3.75 10.12
N ARG A 115 -1.91 3.00 9.50
CA ARG A 115 -0.88 2.24 10.21
C ARG A 115 0.50 2.64 9.69
N ARG A 116 1.42 2.88 10.60
CA ARG A 116 2.80 3.22 10.26
C ARG A 116 3.68 2.02 10.52
N ILE A 117 4.31 1.53 9.46
CA ILE A 117 5.14 0.33 9.52
C ILE A 117 6.58 0.68 9.91
N PHE A 118 7.10 1.78 9.39
CA PHE A 118 8.45 2.25 9.71
C PHE A 118 8.52 3.18 10.89
#